data_583132fe006291f7de0c4419f87b7f7f
#
_entry.id   583132fe006291f7de0c4419f87b7f7f
#
_cell.length_a   1.000
_cell.length_b   1.000
_cell.length_c   1.000
_cell.angle_alpha   90.00
_cell.angle_beta   90.00
_cell.angle_gamma   90.00
#
_symmetry.space_group_name_H-M   'P 1'
#
loop_
_entity.id
_entity.type
_entity.pdbx_description
1 polymer ?
#
loop_
_entity_poly.entity_id
_entity_poly.type
_entity_poly.pdbx_seq_one_letter_code
_entity_poly.pdbx_strand_id
1 'polypeptide(L)'
;MLFVNADSSLQAYQGLAKTYSAIEPPTWALLLAQSCRAKDFGVAILDCDAEKLPLFEAVDRIQSVNPRLVVFVVYGQNPNSGTTGMIGAGALAKELKQQHPNLPICFVGSHTSALPMDVLQLPFVDFVLLNEGVYALHNLLLTDLRSDLGAVKGIGYKAGDSGENHRAVLNEPQGVVPQDRMDIDMPGYA
;
A
#
# COMPACT_ATOMS: atom_id res chain seq x y z
N MET A 1 9.47 5.28 -5.24
CA MET A 1 8.07 4.88 -4.92
C MET A 1 7.45 5.84 -3.92
N LEU A 2 6.14 5.80 -3.77
CA LEU A 2 5.40 6.64 -2.83
C LEU A 2 4.53 5.76 -1.93
N PHE A 3 4.72 5.87 -0.62
CA PHE A 3 3.80 5.30 0.36
C PHE A 3 2.69 6.30 0.67
N VAL A 4 1.45 5.82 0.71
CA VAL A 4 0.28 6.66 0.97
C VAL A 4 -0.48 6.13 2.19
N ASN A 5 -0.64 7.00 3.19
CA ASN A 5 -1.56 6.84 4.30
C ASN A 5 -2.82 7.65 3.97
N ALA A 6 -3.89 6.99 3.54
CA ALA A 6 -5.11 7.67 3.13
C ALA A 6 -5.95 8.09 4.34
N ASP A 7 -6.62 9.25 4.25
CA ASP A 7 -7.58 9.68 5.27
C ASP A 7 -8.84 8.80 5.21
N SER A 8 -9.15 8.16 6.31
CA SER A 8 -10.36 7.36 6.52
C SER A 8 -11.16 7.83 7.75
N SER A 9 -10.84 9.01 8.28
CA SER A 9 -11.44 9.53 9.52
C SER A 9 -12.95 9.71 9.42
N LEU A 10 -13.47 10.17 8.29
CA LEU A 10 -14.91 10.30 8.06
C LEU A 10 -15.64 8.97 8.11
N GLN A 11 -15.02 7.91 7.60
CA GLN A 11 -15.57 6.56 7.59
C GLN A 11 -15.51 5.91 8.98
N ALA A 12 -14.44 6.16 9.72
CA ALA A 12 -14.23 5.62 11.05
C ALA A 12 -15.10 6.32 12.11
N TYR A 13 -15.16 7.65 12.06
CA TYR A 13 -15.76 8.47 13.11
C TYR A 13 -17.04 9.20 12.68
N GLN A 14 -17.44 9.11 11.40
CA GLN A 14 -18.64 9.76 10.86
C GLN A 14 -18.70 11.27 11.19
N GLY A 15 -19.83 11.76 11.70
CA GLY A 15 -19.99 13.16 12.09
C GLY A 15 -19.07 13.61 13.23
N LEU A 16 -18.49 12.69 14.00
CA LEU A 16 -17.54 12.98 15.07
C LEU A 16 -16.10 13.17 14.59
N ALA A 17 -15.81 12.84 13.33
CA ALA A 17 -14.46 12.92 12.77
C ALA A 17 -13.80 14.30 12.95
N LYS A 18 -14.57 15.37 12.83
CA LYS A 18 -14.07 16.75 12.96
C LYS A 18 -13.62 17.12 14.37
N THR A 19 -14.13 16.43 15.39
CA THR A 19 -13.95 16.83 16.80
C THR A 19 -13.09 15.80 17.56
N TYR A 20 -13.19 14.53 17.20
CA TYR A 20 -12.63 13.43 18.00
C TYR A 20 -11.71 12.48 17.22
N SER A 21 -11.46 12.70 15.91
CA SER A 21 -10.51 11.87 15.21
C SER A 21 -9.09 12.15 15.71
N ALA A 22 -8.39 11.12 16.15
CA ALA A 22 -6.97 11.19 16.43
C ALA A 22 -6.18 11.12 15.12
N ILE A 23 -5.13 11.91 14.99
CA ILE A 23 -4.13 11.76 13.94
C ILE A 23 -3.07 10.82 14.50
N GLU A 24 -2.91 9.67 13.86
CA GLU A 24 -1.92 8.68 14.24
C GLU A 24 -0.73 8.71 13.27
N PRO A 25 0.51 8.62 13.75
CA PRO A 25 1.65 8.53 12.83
C PRO A 25 1.51 7.27 11.96
N PRO A 26 1.83 7.36 10.66
CA PRO A 26 1.73 6.25 9.73
C PRO A 26 2.88 5.25 9.92
N THR A 27 2.96 4.63 11.10
CA THR A 27 4.09 3.82 11.57
C THR A 27 4.51 2.75 10.57
N TRP A 28 3.58 2.00 10.01
CA TRP A 28 3.92 0.97 9.02
C TRP A 28 4.44 1.56 7.71
N ALA A 29 3.92 2.70 7.27
CA ALA A 29 4.46 3.39 6.09
C ALA A 29 5.90 3.86 6.34
N LEU A 30 6.18 4.38 7.55
CA LEU A 30 7.52 4.80 7.96
C LEU A 30 8.49 3.62 8.00
N LEU A 31 8.09 2.48 8.59
CA LEU A 31 8.91 1.28 8.68
C LEU A 31 9.22 0.70 7.30
N LEU A 32 8.22 0.55 6.44
CA LEU A 32 8.41 0.07 5.06
C LEU A 32 9.28 1.04 4.24
N ALA A 33 9.05 2.34 4.38
CA ALA A 33 9.85 3.35 3.69
C ALA A 33 11.32 3.29 4.14
N GLN A 34 11.58 3.19 5.44
CA GLN A 34 12.93 3.09 5.97
C GLN A 34 13.61 1.78 5.55
N SER A 35 12.88 0.67 5.55
CA SER A 35 13.37 -0.62 5.04
C SER A 35 13.79 -0.54 3.57
N CYS A 36 12.98 0.10 2.73
CA CYS A 36 13.31 0.32 1.32
C CYS A 36 14.50 1.28 1.13
N ARG A 37 14.59 2.37 1.93
CA ARG A 37 15.75 3.29 1.90
C ARG A 37 17.05 2.58 2.25
N ALA A 38 17.02 1.66 3.22
CA ALA A 38 18.18 0.87 3.61
C ALA A 38 18.69 -0.07 2.49
N LYS A 39 17.88 -0.24 1.41
CA LYS A 39 18.23 -0.97 0.18
C LYS A 39 18.40 -0.04 -1.02
N ASP A 40 18.70 1.24 -0.78
CA ASP A 40 18.94 2.27 -1.79
C ASP A 40 17.78 2.59 -2.73
N PHE A 41 16.53 2.24 -2.34
CA PHE A 41 15.36 2.68 -3.09
C PHE A 41 14.96 4.11 -2.76
N GLY A 42 14.64 4.90 -3.79
CA GLY A 42 14.05 6.23 -3.62
C GLY A 42 12.62 6.13 -3.10
N VAL A 43 12.35 6.74 -1.95
CA VAL A 43 11.05 6.69 -1.27
C VAL A 43 10.55 8.06 -0.86
N ALA A 44 9.22 8.23 -0.89
CA ALA A 44 8.51 9.35 -0.28
C ALA A 44 7.28 8.81 0.45
N ILE A 45 6.74 9.61 1.38
CA ILE A 45 5.51 9.31 2.10
C ILE A 45 4.55 10.49 1.92
N LEU A 46 3.29 10.20 1.65
CA LEU A 46 2.18 11.14 1.68
C LEU A 46 1.20 10.71 2.76
N ASP A 47 1.08 11.51 3.81
CA ASP A 47 0.14 11.28 4.90
C ASP A 47 -1.09 12.18 4.72
N CYS A 48 -2.09 11.66 3.98
CA CYS A 48 -3.32 12.39 3.70
C CYS A 48 -4.17 12.61 4.96
N ASP A 49 -4.04 11.74 5.97
CA ASP A 49 -4.78 11.88 7.22
C ASP A 49 -4.21 13.01 8.07
N ALA A 50 -2.90 13.08 8.24
CA ALA A 50 -2.25 14.15 8.99
C ALA A 50 -2.42 15.52 8.32
N GLU A 51 -2.31 15.58 7.00
CA GLU A 51 -2.44 16.82 6.22
C GLU A 51 -3.91 17.19 5.93
N LYS A 52 -4.87 16.30 6.25
CA LYS A 52 -6.31 16.46 5.95
C LYS A 52 -6.58 16.83 4.48
N LEU A 53 -5.85 16.15 3.59
CA LEU A 53 -5.91 16.43 2.16
C LEU A 53 -7.25 16.03 1.55
N PRO A 54 -7.93 16.94 0.82
CA PRO A 54 -9.03 16.56 -0.04
C PRO A 54 -8.58 15.57 -1.11
N LEU A 55 -9.51 14.72 -1.56
CA LEU A 55 -9.22 13.64 -2.52
C LEU A 55 -8.47 14.14 -3.77
N PHE A 56 -8.94 15.23 -4.38
CA PHE A 56 -8.33 15.78 -5.59
C PHE A 56 -6.91 16.31 -5.34
N GLU A 57 -6.67 16.95 -4.19
CA GLU A 57 -5.35 17.45 -3.84
C GLU A 57 -4.37 16.30 -3.55
N ALA A 58 -4.83 15.22 -2.92
CA ALA A 58 -4.03 14.03 -2.74
C ALA A 58 -3.60 13.40 -4.08
N VAL A 59 -4.49 13.35 -5.07
CA VAL A 59 -4.16 12.89 -6.43
C VAL A 59 -3.11 13.79 -7.08
N ASP A 60 -3.28 15.12 -7.02
CA ASP A 60 -2.33 16.07 -7.59
C ASP A 60 -0.94 15.96 -6.93
N ARG A 61 -0.90 15.73 -5.62
CA ARG A 61 0.36 15.53 -4.87
C ARG A 61 1.05 14.22 -5.28
N ILE A 62 0.30 13.13 -5.42
CA ILE A 62 0.84 11.86 -5.93
C ILE A 62 1.42 12.04 -7.33
N GLN A 63 0.71 12.74 -8.18
CA GLN A 63 1.12 13.06 -9.54
C GLN A 63 2.43 13.85 -9.57
N SER A 64 2.53 14.89 -8.74
CA SER A 64 3.72 15.75 -8.66
C SER A 64 4.99 15.00 -8.26
N VAL A 65 4.86 13.95 -7.45
CA VAL A 65 5.97 13.05 -7.08
C VAL A 65 6.39 12.15 -8.24
N ASN A 66 5.47 11.86 -9.18
CA ASN A 66 5.69 10.96 -10.31
C ASN A 66 6.30 9.61 -9.89
N PRO A 67 5.67 8.85 -9.00
CA PRO A 67 6.25 7.64 -8.45
C PRO A 67 6.18 6.49 -9.47
N ARG A 68 7.18 5.61 -9.46
CA ARG A 68 7.15 4.34 -10.22
C ARG A 68 6.10 3.35 -9.68
N LEU A 69 5.78 3.43 -8.40
CA LEU A 69 4.81 2.58 -7.68
C LEU A 69 4.19 3.39 -6.55
N VAL A 70 2.87 3.33 -6.42
CA VAL A 70 2.13 3.83 -5.25
C VAL A 70 1.78 2.66 -4.36
N VAL A 71 2.13 2.76 -3.07
CA VAL A 71 1.85 1.73 -2.06
C VAL A 71 0.90 2.31 -1.03
N PHE A 72 -0.36 1.88 -1.05
CA PHE A 72 -1.33 2.19 -0.01
C PHE A 72 -1.09 1.31 1.20
N VAL A 73 -0.79 1.93 2.33
CA VAL A 73 -0.49 1.26 3.59
C VAL A 73 -1.73 1.31 4.47
N VAL A 74 -2.42 0.17 4.56
CA VAL A 74 -3.73 0.06 5.22
C VAL A 74 -3.59 -0.77 6.49
N TYR A 75 -2.77 -0.28 7.38
CA TYR A 75 -2.66 -0.76 8.75
C TYR A 75 -3.31 0.25 9.69
N GLY A 76 -3.83 -0.27 10.80
CA GLY A 76 -4.28 0.53 11.92
C GLY A 76 -3.79 -0.12 13.21
N GLN A 77 -4.09 0.49 14.36
CA GLN A 77 -3.68 -0.01 15.68
C GLN A 77 -4.31 -1.36 16.04
N ASN A 78 -5.39 -1.72 15.37
CA ASN A 78 -6.03 -3.03 15.52
C ASN A 78 -6.48 -3.56 14.12
N PRO A 79 -6.75 -4.86 13.99
CA PRO A 79 -7.14 -5.46 12.71
C PRO A 79 -8.37 -4.81 12.05
N ASN A 80 -9.34 -4.34 12.85
CA ASN A 80 -10.55 -3.71 12.32
C ASN A 80 -10.28 -2.34 11.69
N SER A 81 -9.27 -1.62 12.19
CA SER A 81 -8.85 -0.33 11.63
C SER A 81 -8.35 -0.48 10.18
N GLY A 82 -7.70 -1.61 9.85
CA GLY A 82 -7.31 -1.91 8.47
C GLY A 82 -8.50 -2.01 7.53
N THR A 83 -9.62 -2.62 7.98
CA THR A 83 -10.85 -2.71 7.17
C THR A 83 -11.47 -1.34 6.93
N THR A 84 -11.54 -0.48 7.95
CA THR A 84 -12.07 0.88 7.83
C THR A 84 -11.18 1.73 6.92
N GLY A 85 -9.85 1.59 7.04
CA GLY A 85 -8.87 2.27 6.20
C GLY A 85 -8.97 1.95 4.71
N MET A 86 -9.47 0.75 4.36
CA MET A 86 -9.67 0.36 2.96
C MET A 86 -10.65 1.29 2.21
N ILE A 87 -11.61 1.90 2.90
CA ILE A 87 -12.61 2.75 2.25
C ILE A 87 -11.95 4.03 1.71
N GLY A 88 -11.19 4.74 2.54
CA GLY A 88 -10.46 5.94 2.11
C GLY A 88 -9.36 5.63 1.10
N ALA A 89 -8.57 4.59 1.36
CA ALA A 89 -7.53 4.14 0.43
C ALA A 89 -8.09 3.72 -0.92
N GLY A 90 -9.21 2.99 -0.93
CA GLY A 90 -9.89 2.57 -2.15
C GLY A 90 -10.46 3.74 -2.95
N ALA A 91 -11.05 4.74 -2.28
CA ALA A 91 -11.55 5.95 -2.94
C ALA A 91 -10.42 6.72 -3.63
N LEU A 92 -9.30 6.93 -2.95
CA LEU A 92 -8.15 7.63 -3.51
C LEU A 92 -7.47 6.82 -4.64
N ALA A 93 -7.31 5.50 -4.46
CA ALA A 93 -6.74 4.64 -5.49
C ALA A 93 -7.60 4.58 -6.75
N LYS A 94 -8.93 4.55 -6.59
CA LYS A 94 -9.88 4.58 -7.71
C LYS A 94 -9.75 5.88 -8.51
N GLU A 95 -9.75 7.02 -7.84
CA GLU A 95 -9.62 8.33 -8.49
C GLU A 95 -8.26 8.45 -9.20
N LEU A 96 -7.19 8.03 -8.53
CA LEU A 96 -5.85 8.02 -9.09
C LEU A 96 -5.78 7.15 -10.35
N LYS A 97 -6.41 5.96 -10.35
CA LYS A 97 -6.40 5.04 -11.49
C LYS A 97 -7.20 5.57 -12.68
N GLN A 98 -8.27 6.35 -12.44
CA GLN A 98 -9.03 7.00 -13.51
C GLN A 98 -8.19 8.05 -14.24
N GLN A 99 -7.39 8.82 -13.53
CA GLN A 99 -6.53 9.84 -14.10
C GLN A 99 -5.20 9.28 -14.64
N HIS A 100 -4.69 8.21 -14.00
CA HIS A 100 -3.41 7.58 -14.34
C HIS A 100 -3.55 6.06 -14.46
N PRO A 101 -4.19 5.55 -15.51
CA PRO A 101 -4.50 4.11 -15.64
C PRO A 101 -3.26 3.20 -15.64
N ASN A 102 -2.12 3.72 -16.08
CA ASN A 102 -0.86 2.97 -16.16
C ASN A 102 0.01 3.03 -14.90
N LEU A 103 -0.35 3.85 -13.91
CA LEU A 103 0.41 3.94 -12.65
C LEU A 103 0.16 2.69 -11.80
N PRO A 104 1.20 1.91 -11.46
CA PRO A 104 1.05 0.73 -10.63
C PRO A 104 0.62 1.09 -9.22
N ILE A 105 -0.41 0.39 -8.70
CA ILE A 105 -0.97 0.57 -7.37
C ILE A 105 -0.89 -0.73 -6.60
N CYS A 106 -0.27 -0.67 -5.43
CA CYS A 106 -0.08 -1.77 -4.50
C CYS A 106 -0.79 -1.49 -3.18
N PHE A 107 -1.38 -2.51 -2.58
CA PHE A 107 -1.95 -2.44 -1.23
C PHE A 107 -1.19 -3.36 -0.28
N VAL A 108 -0.96 -2.88 0.94
CA VAL A 108 -0.39 -3.66 2.05
C VAL A 108 -1.14 -3.34 3.34
N GLY A 109 -1.41 -4.35 4.14
CA GLY A 109 -2.12 -4.15 5.41
C GLY A 109 -2.81 -5.40 5.93
N SER A 110 -3.39 -5.30 7.12
CA SER A 110 -4.08 -6.42 7.77
C SER A 110 -5.27 -6.93 6.96
N HIS A 111 -6.10 -6.02 6.44
CA HIS A 111 -7.23 -6.39 5.58
C HIS A 111 -6.77 -7.04 4.28
N THR A 112 -5.75 -6.46 3.64
CA THR A 112 -5.14 -6.99 2.41
C THR A 112 -4.58 -8.40 2.60
N SER A 113 -3.93 -8.66 3.73
CA SER A 113 -3.40 -9.98 4.05
C SER A 113 -4.48 -11.01 4.36
N ALA A 114 -5.61 -10.58 4.96
CA ALA A 114 -6.72 -11.45 5.28
C ALA A 114 -7.57 -11.82 4.05
N LEU A 115 -7.78 -10.87 3.13
CA LEU A 115 -8.65 -11.00 1.97
C LEU A 115 -7.95 -10.58 0.66
N PRO A 116 -6.77 -11.15 0.34
CA PRO A 116 -5.95 -10.67 -0.78
C PRO A 116 -6.64 -10.84 -2.14
N MET A 117 -7.42 -11.89 -2.33
CA MET A 117 -8.15 -12.12 -3.58
C MET A 117 -9.25 -11.09 -3.80
N ASP A 118 -9.98 -10.72 -2.74
CA ASP A 118 -11.05 -9.72 -2.82
C ASP A 118 -10.46 -8.33 -3.14
N VAL A 119 -9.33 -7.99 -2.52
CA VAL A 119 -8.63 -6.74 -2.80
C VAL A 119 -8.10 -6.71 -4.24
N LEU A 120 -7.55 -7.81 -4.75
CA LEU A 120 -7.09 -7.91 -6.13
C LEU A 120 -8.21 -7.83 -7.18
N GLN A 121 -9.45 -8.17 -6.82
CA GLN A 121 -10.59 -7.99 -7.73
C GLN A 121 -10.96 -6.52 -7.96
N LEU A 122 -10.54 -5.62 -7.07
CA LEU A 122 -10.80 -4.20 -7.24
C LEU A 122 -10.05 -3.68 -8.49
N PRO A 123 -10.74 -2.97 -9.40
CA PRO A 123 -10.18 -2.62 -10.71
C PRO A 123 -8.96 -1.69 -10.62
N PHE A 124 -8.81 -0.96 -9.53
CA PHE A 124 -7.74 -0.01 -9.28
C PHE A 124 -6.53 -0.61 -8.53
N VAL A 125 -6.52 -1.91 -8.22
CA VAL A 125 -5.41 -2.59 -7.53
C VAL A 125 -4.65 -3.44 -8.53
N ASP A 126 -3.32 -3.27 -8.62
CA ASP A 126 -2.45 -4.08 -9.45
C ASP A 126 -1.72 -5.15 -8.63
N PHE A 127 -1.32 -4.79 -7.39
CA PHE A 127 -0.57 -5.66 -6.49
C PHE A 127 -1.14 -5.64 -5.07
N VAL A 128 -0.98 -6.76 -4.38
CA VAL A 128 -1.14 -6.85 -2.94
C VAL A 128 0.10 -7.48 -2.32
N LEU A 129 0.48 -7.00 -1.13
CA LEU A 129 1.55 -7.61 -0.35
C LEU A 129 0.92 -8.35 0.83
N LEU A 130 1.42 -9.55 1.09
CA LEU A 130 0.97 -10.39 2.20
C LEU A 130 1.85 -10.15 3.42
N ASN A 131 1.28 -10.33 4.60
CA ASN A 131 1.95 -10.17 5.88
C ASN A 131 2.54 -8.75 6.04
N GLU A 132 3.77 -8.65 6.54
CA GLU A 132 4.49 -7.39 6.72
C GLU A 132 4.83 -6.70 5.40
N GLY A 133 4.93 -7.46 4.33
CA GLY A 133 5.24 -6.96 2.99
C GLY A 133 6.71 -6.56 2.75
N VAL A 134 7.58 -6.61 3.75
CA VAL A 134 8.96 -6.10 3.67
C VAL A 134 9.75 -6.74 2.52
N TYR A 135 10.00 -8.05 2.60
CA TYR A 135 10.76 -8.75 1.58
C TYR A 135 10.01 -8.86 0.25
N ALA A 136 8.68 -9.00 0.32
CA ALA A 136 7.86 -9.02 -0.88
C ALA A 136 7.98 -7.71 -1.67
N LEU A 137 7.96 -6.58 -0.97
CA LEU A 137 8.14 -5.25 -1.57
C LEU A 137 9.55 -5.08 -2.15
N HIS A 138 10.60 -5.45 -1.40
CA HIS A 138 11.98 -5.37 -1.91
C HIS A 138 12.13 -6.17 -3.21
N ASN A 139 11.64 -7.41 -3.23
CA ASN A 139 11.74 -8.27 -4.41
C ASN A 139 10.89 -7.75 -5.58
N LEU A 140 9.69 -7.23 -5.31
CA LEU A 140 8.84 -6.60 -6.32
C LEU A 140 9.53 -5.38 -6.96
N LEU A 141 10.22 -4.55 -6.17
CA LEU A 141 10.93 -3.37 -6.65
C LEU A 141 12.14 -3.67 -7.53
N LEU A 142 12.71 -4.88 -7.39
CA LEU A 142 13.81 -5.36 -8.26
C LEU A 142 13.30 -5.79 -9.64
N THR A 143 12.00 -6.02 -9.81
CA THR A 143 11.40 -6.30 -11.11
C THR A 143 11.07 -4.99 -11.86
N ASP A 144 10.61 -5.13 -13.11
CA ASP A 144 10.04 -4.00 -13.88
C ASP A 144 8.56 -3.72 -13.54
N LEU A 145 8.00 -4.41 -12.55
CA LEU A 145 6.58 -4.42 -12.16
C LEU A 145 5.64 -5.02 -13.22
N ARG A 146 6.17 -5.79 -14.17
CA ARG A 146 5.41 -6.39 -15.28
C ARG A 146 5.79 -7.84 -15.56
N SER A 147 7.09 -8.11 -15.66
CA SER A 147 7.62 -9.44 -15.95
C SER A 147 8.11 -10.13 -14.68
N ASP A 148 8.24 -11.46 -14.75
CA ASP A 148 8.79 -12.33 -13.70
C ASP A 148 8.08 -12.26 -12.33
N LEU A 149 6.84 -11.73 -12.32
CA LEU A 149 6.06 -11.57 -11.09
C LEU A 149 5.77 -12.90 -10.39
N GLY A 150 5.69 -13.99 -11.14
CA GLY A 150 5.47 -15.34 -10.59
C GLY A 150 6.58 -15.83 -9.66
N ALA A 151 7.79 -15.29 -9.76
CA ALA A 151 8.92 -15.64 -8.90
C ALA A 151 8.95 -14.82 -7.58
N VAL A 152 8.17 -13.75 -7.46
CA VAL A 152 8.18 -12.85 -6.30
C VAL A 152 7.25 -13.42 -5.21
N LYS A 153 7.83 -13.97 -4.15
CA LYS A 153 7.05 -14.49 -3.01
C LYS A 153 6.35 -13.37 -2.24
N GLY A 154 5.19 -13.70 -1.68
CA GLY A 154 4.43 -12.81 -0.80
C GLY A 154 3.67 -11.71 -1.50
N ILE A 155 3.53 -11.76 -2.84
CA ILE A 155 2.69 -10.86 -3.60
C ILE A 155 1.47 -11.57 -4.18
N GLY A 156 0.42 -10.78 -4.38
CA GLY A 156 -0.62 -11.10 -5.34
C GLY A 156 -0.62 -10.06 -6.45
N TYR A 157 -0.99 -10.47 -7.66
CA TYR A 157 -1.00 -9.60 -8.83
C TYR A 157 -2.05 -10.05 -9.86
N LYS A 158 -2.36 -9.18 -10.82
CA LYS A 158 -3.21 -9.50 -11.97
C LYS A 158 -2.35 -9.99 -13.13
N ALA A 159 -2.54 -11.26 -13.51
CA ALA A 159 -1.91 -11.84 -14.68
C ALA A 159 -2.83 -11.76 -15.89
N GLY A 160 -2.26 -11.55 -17.09
CA GLY A 160 -2.96 -11.43 -18.36
C GLY A 160 -2.80 -10.06 -19.01
N ASP A 161 -3.20 -9.97 -20.29
CA ASP A 161 -3.17 -8.71 -21.03
C ASP A 161 -4.21 -7.72 -20.52
N SER A 162 -3.94 -6.43 -20.72
CA SER A 162 -4.79 -5.30 -20.33
C SER A 162 -6.19 -5.41 -20.90
N GLY A 163 -7.15 -5.98 -20.16
CA GLY A 163 -8.53 -6.18 -20.58
C GLY A 163 -9.39 -6.82 -19.48
N GLU A 164 -10.65 -7.11 -19.75
CA GLU A 164 -11.63 -7.62 -18.79
C GLU A 164 -11.32 -9.02 -18.21
N ASN A 165 -10.29 -9.71 -18.69
CA ASN A 165 -9.93 -11.08 -18.30
C ASN A 165 -8.65 -11.19 -17.46
N HIS A 166 -8.42 -10.26 -16.54
CA HIS A 166 -7.32 -10.43 -15.59
C HIS A 166 -7.59 -11.59 -14.63
N ARG A 167 -6.64 -12.51 -14.55
CA ARG A 167 -6.65 -13.55 -13.52
C ARG A 167 -5.86 -13.05 -12.30
N ALA A 168 -6.51 -12.97 -11.15
CA ALA A 168 -5.82 -12.75 -9.89
C ALA A 168 -4.98 -13.99 -9.53
N VAL A 169 -3.71 -13.76 -9.22
CA VAL A 169 -2.72 -14.79 -8.85
C VAL A 169 -2.14 -14.42 -7.50
N LEU A 170 -2.07 -15.39 -6.58
CA LEU A 170 -1.30 -15.28 -5.35
C LEU A 170 -0.08 -16.19 -5.43
N ASN A 171 1.08 -15.63 -5.17
CA ASN A 171 2.31 -16.39 -5.08
C ASN A 171 2.46 -17.02 -3.68
N GLU A 172 3.45 -17.92 -3.56
CA GLU A 172 3.80 -18.50 -2.27
C GLU A 172 4.05 -17.39 -1.23
N PRO A 173 3.63 -17.59 0.04
CA PRO A 173 3.90 -16.61 1.09
C PRO A 173 5.39 -16.32 1.26
N GLN A 174 5.70 -15.05 1.50
CA GLN A 174 7.03 -14.64 1.95
C GLN A 174 7.08 -14.72 3.48
N GLY A 175 8.22 -15.16 4.02
CA GLY A 175 8.46 -15.11 5.47
C GLY A 175 8.50 -13.67 5.97
N VAL A 176 8.18 -13.51 7.27
CA VAL A 176 8.34 -12.25 8.00
C VAL A 176 9.82 -11.96 8.25
N VAL A 177 10.15 -10.74 8.62
CA VAL A 177 11.53 -10.37 8.98
C VAL A 177 11.91 -11.11 10.26
N PRO A 178 12.97 -11.96 10.25
CA PRO A 178 13.43 -12.63 11.44
C PRO A 178 13.93 -11.64 12.50
N GLN A 179 13.79 -11.99 13.78
CA GLN A 179 14.15 -11.09 14.87
C GLN A 179 15.62 -10.63 14.85
N ASP A 180 16.53 -11.49 14.45
CA ASP A 180 17.95 -11.19 14.30
C ASP A 180 18.30 -10.33 13.07
N ARG A 181 17.31 -10.06 12.23
CA ARG A 181 17.44 -9.23 11.02
C ARG A 181 16.71 -7.90 11.11
N MET A 182 15.95 -7.67 12.19
CA MET A 182 15.09 -6.48 12.32
C MET A 182 15.87 -5.17 12.20
N ASP A 183 17.03 -5.06 12.85
CA ASP A 183 17.85 -3.84 12.80
C ASP A 183 18.41 -3.54 11.40
N ILE A 184 18.50 -4.55 10.54
CA ILE A 184 19.07 -4.45 9.19
C ILE A 184 17.99 -4.26 8.14
N ASP A 185 16.94 -5.05 8.22
CA ASP A 185 15.91 -5.12 7.17
C ASP A 185 14.66 -4.29 7.51
N MET A 186 14.49 -3.91 8.79
CA MET A 186 13.48 -2.95 9.28
C MET A 186 14.11 -1.95 10.27
N PRO A 187 15.12 -1.18 9.87
CA PRO A 187 15.78 -0.26 10.79
C PRO A 187 14.80 0.78 11.33
N GLY A 188 14.86 1.01 12.65
CA GLY A 188 13.94 1.90 13.37
C GLY A 188 12.71 1.21 13.95
N TYR A 189 12.61 -0.12 13.88
CA TYR A 189 11.55 -0.89 14.54
C TYR A 189 11.82 -1.09 16.04
N ALA A 190 13.08 -1.14 16.45
CA ALA A 190 13.52 -1.35 17.84
C ALA A 190 13.64 -0.03 18.63
#